data_abcf49d40ea3f4a9004af5a62c04083b
#
_entry.id   abcf49d40ea3f4a9004af5a62c04083b
#
_cell.length_a   1.000
_cell.length_b   1.000
_cell.length_c   1.000
_cell.angle_alpha   90.00
_cell.angle_beta   90.00
_cell.angle_gamma   90.00
#
_symmetry.space_group_name_H-M   'P 1'
#
loop_
_entity.id
_entity.type
_entity.pdbx_description
1 polymer ?
#
loop_
_entity_poly.entity_id
_entity_poly.type
_entity_poly.pdbx_seq_one_letter_code
_entity_poly.pdbx_strand_id
1 'polypeptide(L)'
;MRMHKLLAMLLICSGATLVASDFLTEGVDNARTGWVRDEKIFTTANVGSMKLLWKVRLDSTPRAMHNLFAPLIAESVATAQGNREIGLVAGVTDDLFALDAATGQVIWRRRFENRITNQAPVNNTLCPGGQTAVPTMVQRAPGQYTVYAVSWDGRLHQINLADGENIAPPEKFVPGNGKPYALNHKDGVIYTATAQGCGGVTNAFYSFDLATRRASTFIPAGGGLWGRRGAAIDADGRVYLGTGDAMFDPTTRRLGNGIVGVKLDASKQLQLADYFGAPNANWLFRRDLDVNTTPVAIDYRGRKFLIGTSKECRLWLLDRDNLGGEDHRTTLHTTPLICADSQAFDGVGIWGALSTWQDQAGTQWVLVPFWGPVSTKFKAPVEHSRPRGGGVAAFKLEEVGGKWQLTPAWLSRDMDLADEVVIANGVAFAYAAGEDASQVVPDRAWDEPGGPQYGGGLSSGPDRRIPTSRKAMLYAFDALTGRELWSSGDEITSWNHFSGLTVANGRAYIATFDGMLYSFGVAR
;
A
#
# COMPACT_ATOMS: atom_id res chain seq x y z
N MET A 1 -0.66 60.97 48.86
CA MET A 1 -0.82 60.69 47.41
C MET A 1 -0.21 59.26 47.17
N ARG A 2 -1.04 58.20 47.11
CA ARG A 2 -0.61 56.86 46.81
C ARG A 2 -0.99 56.52 45.38
N MET A 3 0.03 56.34 44.53
CA MET A 3 -0.12 55.91 43.15
C MET A 3 -0.32 54.39 43.09
N HIS A 4 -1.48 53.92 42.65
CA HIS A 4 -1.73 52.50 42.35
C HIS A 4 -1.18 52.19 40.98
N LYS A 5 -0.19 51.29 40.88
CA LYS A 5 0.27 50.71 39.62
C LYS A 5 -0.67 49.55 39.27
N LEU A 6 -1.48 49.71 38.23
CA LEU A 6 -2.19 48.60 37.58
C LEU A 6 -1.16 47.78 36.79
N LEU A 7 -1.00 46.50 37.15
CA LEU A 7 -0.27 45.50 36.38
C LEU A 7 -1.25 44.84 35.40
N ALA A 8 -1.15 45.16 34.11
CA ALA A 8 -1.91 44.48 33.09
C ALA A 8 -1.22 43.15 32.78
N MET A 9 -1.84 42.06 33.14
CA MET A 9 -1.40 40.69 32.83
C MET A 9 -1.86 40.33 31.41
N LEU A 10 -0.93 40.37 30.44
CA LEU A 10 -1.16 39.85 29.09
C LEU A 10 -1.27 38.33 29.17
N LEU A 11 -2.48 37.79 29.01
CA LEU A 11 -2.67 36.34 28.72
C LEU A 11 -2.20 36.10 27.27
N ILE A 12 -1.01 35.55 27.12
CA ILE A 12 -0.58 34.94 25.85
C ILE A 12 -1.32 33.61 25.74
N CYS A 13 -2.45 33.60 25.02
CA CYS A 13 -3.01 32.33 24.51
C CYS A 13 -2.03 31.77 23.49
N SER A 14 -1.14 30.86 23.92
CA SER A 14 -0.43 29.98 23.03
C SER A 14 -1.47 29.05 22.41
N GLY A 15 -2.02 29.43 21.27
CA GLY A 15 -2.74 28.52 20.41
C GLY A 15 -1.76 27.41 20.02
N ALA A 16 -1.94 26.21 20.57
CA ALA A 16 -1.28 25.03 20.04
C ALA A 16 -1.72 24.94 18.57
N THR A 17 -0.83 25.27 17.65
CA THR A 17 -1.00 24.92 16.25
C THR A 17 -1.08 23.40 16.21
N LEU A 18 -2.28 22.87 15.96
CA LEU A 18 -2.45 21.47 15.62
C LEU A 18 -1.58 21.24 14.38
N VAL A 19 -0.46 20.56 14.56
CA VAL A 19 0.38 20.13 13.45
C VAL A 19 -0.46 19.11 12.72
N ALA A 20 -0.91 19.44 11.53
CA ALA A 20 -1.60 18.54 10.64
C ALA A 20 -0.56 17.57 10.03
N SER A 21 -0.98 16.44 9.50
CA SER A 21 -0.07 15.43 8.97
C SER A 21 -0.20 15.28 7.47
N ASP A 22 0.93 15.35 6.80
CA ASP A 22 1.07 15.02 5.38
C ASP A 22 0.94 13.49 5.16
N PHE A 23 0.30 13.09 4.05
CA PHE A 23 0.26 11.74 3.53
C PHE A 23 0.77 11.77 2.09
N LEU A 24 2.10 11.86 1.92
CA LEU A 24 2.73 12.24 0.64
C LEU A 24 3.08 11.07 -0.27
N THR A 25 2.95 9.84 0.21
CA THR A 25 3.25 8.62 -0.54
C THR A 25 2.35 7.49 -0.08
N GLU A 26 2.11 6.53 -0.93
CA GLU A 26 1.36 5.32 -0.59
C GLU A 26 1.98 4.63 0.63
N GLY A 27 1.14 4.13 1.54
CA GLY A 27 1.60 3.49 2.77
C GLY A 27 2.31 4.41 3.76
N VAL A 28 2.08 5.74 3.68
CA VAL A 28 2.50 6.81 4.59
C VAL A 28 3.98 7.21 4.43
N ASP A 29 4.89 6.25 4.41
CA ASP A 29 6.33 6.48 4.38
C ASP A 29 7.08 5.51 3.46
N ASN A 30 8.37 5.71 3.26
CA ASN A 30 9.18 4.85 2.41
C ASN A 30 9.34 3.42 2.94
N ALA A 31 9.24 3.21 4.25
CA ALA A 31 9.27 1.87 4.84
C ALA A 31 7.92 1.14 4.72
N ARG A 32 6.91 1.84 4.19
CA ARG A 32 5.53 1.35 3.96
C ARG A 32 4.83 0.90 5.24
N THR A 33 5.09 1.64 6.32
CA THR A 33 4.58 1.28 7.65
C THR A 33 3.05 1.35 7.78
N GLY A 34 2.37 2.15 6.96
CA GLY A 34 0.94 2.43 7.13
C GLY A 34 0.63 3.17 8.43
N TRP A 35 1.62 3.82 9.05
CA TRP A 35 1.47 4.49 10.34
C TRP A 35 1.60 6.01 10.21
N VAL A 36 0.49 6.72 10.40
CA VAL A 36 0.42 8.18 10.45
C VAL A 36 0.79 8.64 11.86
N ARG A 37 2.09 8.87 12.09
CA ARG A 37 2.65 9.16 13.43
C ARG A 37 2.16 10.48 14.00
N ASP A 38 1.93 11.46 13.14
CA ASP A 38 1.62 12.84 13.51
C ASP A 38 0.11 13.13 13.57
N GLU A 39 -0.74 12.14 13.28
CA GLU A 39 -2.19 12.28 13.45
C GLU A 39 -2.54 12.51 14.92
N LYS A 40 -3.29 13.58 15.19
CA LYS A 40 -3.67 13.99 16.55
C LYS A 40 -5.19 14.15 16.72
N ILE A 41 -5.94 14.23 15.62
CA ILE A 41 -7.37 14.55 15.65
C ILE A 41 -8.18 13.30 15.95
N PHE A 42 -7.88 12.18 15.27
CA PHE A 42 -8.49 10.90 15.61
C PHE A 42 -7.98 10.36 16.94
N THR A 43 -8.89 9.82 17.70
CA THR A 43 -8.61 9.08 18.94
C THR A 43 -9.59 7.91 19.05
N THR A 44 -9.26 6.92 19.86
CA THR A 44 -10.21 5.82 20.18
C THR A 44 -11.48 6.31 20.88
N ALA A 45 -11.45 7.49 21.50
CA ALA A 45 -12.60 8.09 22.18
C ALA A 45 -13.55 8.83 21.22
N ASN A 46 -13.04 9.43 20.13
CA ASN A 46 -13.86 10.27 19.23
C ASN A 46 -14.19 9.61 17.88
N VAL A 47 -13.44 8.61 17.44
CA VAL A 47 -13.63 7.99 16.13
C VAL A 47 -15.02 7.40 15.93
N GLY A 48 -15.70 6.98 17.02
CA GLY A 48 -17.09 6.52 17.00
C GLY A 48 -18.10 7.58 16.53
N SER A 49 -17.72 8.87 16.51
CA SER A 49 -18.57 9.97 16.02
C SER A 49 -18.33 10.33 14.55
N MET A 50 -17.49 9.59 13.84
CA MET A 50 -17.23 9.81 12.41
C MET A 50 -18.51 9.77 11.59
N LYS A 51 -18.56 10.61 10.56
CA LYS A 51 -19.63 10.63 9.57
C LYS A 51 -19.08 10.93 8.20
N LEU A 52 -19.86 10.70 7.16
CA LEU A 52 -19.58 11.17 5.81
C LEU A 52 -19.53 12.71 5.84
N LEU A 53 -18.38 13.29 5.49
CA LEU A 53 -18.19 14.74 5.39
C LEU A 53 -18.59 15.23 4.00
N TRP A 54 -18.10 14.53 2.97
CA TRP A 54 -18.42 14.78 1.58
C TRP A 54 -18.15 13.56 0.73
N LYS A 55 -18.76 13.52 -0.44
CA LYS A 55 -18.44 12.59 -1.52
C LYS A 55 -18.50 13.30 -2.85
N VAL A 56 -17.63 12.93 -3.78
CA VAL A 56 -17.55 13.52 -5.11
C VAL A 56 -17.30 12.46 -6.16
N ARG A 57 -17.96 12.60 -7.30
CA ARG A 57 -17.66 11.81 -8.49
C ARG A 57 -16.58 12.50 -9.31
N LEU A 58 -15.48 11.80 -9.57
CA LEU A 58 -14.43 12.27 -10.45
C LEU A 58 -14.65 11.68 -11.85
N ASP A 59 -14.43 12.50 -12.89
CA ASP A 59 -14.59 12.10 -14.27
C ASP A 59 -13.39 11.27 -14.74
N SER A 60 -13.31 10.03 -14.26
CA SER A 60 -12.35 9.01 -14.63
C SER A 60 -13.08 7.81 -15.22
N THR A 61 -12.46 7.12 -16.17
CA THR A 61 -13.03 5.95 -16.83
C THR A 61 -12.34 4.69 -16.30
N PRO A 62 -13.08 3.72 -15.73
CA PRO A 62 -12.50 2.48 -15.25
C PRO A 62 -11.88 1.66 -16.38
N ARG A 63 -10.82 0.92 -16.09
CA ARG A 63 -10.20 -0.07 -16.97
C ARG A 63 -10.06 -1.39 -16.23
N ALA A 64 -10.65 -2.46 -16.78
CA ALA A 64 -10.78 -3.75 -16.09
C ALA A 64 -11.36 -3.56 -14.68
N MET A 65 -10.64 -3.89 -13.64
CA MET A 65 -11.05 -3.74 -12.24
C MET A 65 -10.59 -2.43 -11.59
N HIS A 66 -9.81 -1.60 -12.28
CA HIS A 66 -9.18 -0.39 -11.73
C HIS A 66 -9.92 0.88 -12.13
N ASN A 67 -9.90 1.90 -11.26
CA ASN A 67 -10.36 3.25 -11.59
C ASN A 67 -9.51 4.31 -10.86
N LEU A 68 -9.94 4.77 -9.69
CA LEU A 68 -9.25 5.78 -8.89
C LEU A 68 -8.42 5.14 -7.78
N PHE A 69 -7.37 5.84 -7.35
CA PHE A 69 -6.60 5.53 -6.15
C PHE A 69 -6.97 6.50 -5.03
N ALA A 70 -6.78 6.10 -3.77
CA ALA A 70 -6.98 6.98 -2.63
C ALA A 70 -6.05 8.21 -2.72
N PRO A 71 -6.48 9.38 -2.22
CA PRO A 71 -5.72 10.60 -2.39
C PRO A 71 -4.43 10.59 -1.57
N LEU A 72 -3.38 11.21 -2.09
CA LEU A 72 -2.28 11.72 -1.27
C LEU A 72 -2.70 13.07 -0.70
N ILE A 73 -2.34 13.38 0.54
CA ILE A 73 -2.74 14.62 1.21
C ILE A 73 -1.51 15.47 1.52
N ALA A 74 -1.53 16.72 1.05
CA ALA A 74 -0.59 17.76 1.45
C ALA A 74 -1.32 18.79 2.33
N GLU A 75 -0.86 18.95 3.55
CA GLU A 75 -1.52 19.71 4.62
C GLU A 75 -1.71 21.19 4.30
N SER A 76 -0.67 21.81 3.76
CA SER A 76 -0.64 23.28 3.58
C SER A 76 0.07 23.64 2.29
N VAL A 77 -0.70 23.74 1.21
CA VAL A 77 -0.21 24.11 -0.12
C VAL A 77 -0.46 25.59 -0.36
N ALA A 78 0.58 26.35 -0.67
CA ALA A 78 0.47 27.77 -1.03
C ALA A 78 -0.15 27.89 -2.43
N THR A 79 -1.37 28.34 -2.51
CA THR A 79 -2.11 28.60 -3.76
C THR A 79 -2.36 30.11 -3.95
N ALA A 80 -2.81 30.50 -5.14
CA ALA A 80 -3.18 31.89 -5.41
C ALA A 80 -4.33 32.40 -4.51
N GLN A 81 -5.11 31.48 -3.90
CA GLN A 81 -6.22 31.81 -2.99
C GLN A 81 -5.86 31.61 -1.50
N GLY A 82 -4.57 31.48 -1.17
CA GLY A 82 -4.07 31.23 0.18
C GLY A 82 -3.69 29.76 0.39
N ASN A 83 -3.30 29.41 1.61
CA ASN A 83 -2.92 28.04 1.96
C ASN A 83 -4.15 27.13 2.01
N ARG A 84 -4.03 25.93 1.41
CA ARG A 84 -5.08 24.91 1.39
C ARG A 84 -4.52 23.53 1.67
N GLU A 85 -5.32 22.69 2.31
CA GLU A 85 -5.09 21.26 2.35
C GLU A 85 -5.56 20.65 1.02
N ILE A 86 -4.63 20.02 0.27
CA ILE A 86 -4.93 19.47 -1.07
C ILE A 86 -4.78 17.96 -1.07
N GLY A 87 -5.83 17.29 -1.56
CA GLY A 87 -5.83 15.87 -1.91
C GLY A 87 -5.50 15.67 -3.39
N LEU A 88 -4.49 14.87 -3.70
CA LEU A 88 -4.13 14.50 -5.07
C LEU A 88 -4.62 13.07 -5.36
N VAL A 89 -5.52 12.91 -6.30
CA VAL A 89 -6.06 11.63 -6.75
C VAL A 89 -5.52 11.28 -8.13
N ALA A 90 -5.03 10.06 -8.30
CA ALA A 90 -4.67 9.51 -9.60
C ALA A 90 -5.75 8.54 -10.10
N GLY A 91 -6.02 8.55 -11.41
CA GLY A 91 -6.92 7.65 -12.08
C GLY A 91 -6.22 6.78 -13.11
N VAL A 92 -6.75 5.59 -13.35
CA VAL A 92 -6.15 4.59 -14.26
C VAL A 92 -6.04 5.07 -15.71
N THR A 93 -6.84 6.06 -16.12
CA THR A 93 -6.81 6.63 -17.48
C THR A 93 -5.90 7.86 -17.62
N ASP A 94 -4.76 7.85 -16.92
CA ASP A 94 -3.76 8.92 -16.93
C ASP A 94 -4.31 10.26 -16.41
N ASP A 95 -5.33 10.24 -15.56
CA ASP A 95 -5.90 11.41 -14.92
C ASP A 95 -5.22 11.71 -13.58
N LEU A 96 -5.03 12.98 -13.30
CA LEU A 96 -4.75 13.52 -11.96
C LEU A 96 -5.81 14.58 -11.61
N PHE A 97 -6.26 14.56 -10.36
CA PHE A 97 -7.19 15.52 -9.80
C PHE A 97 -6.59 16.09 -8.51
N ALA A 98 -6.51 17.40 -8.39
CA ALA A 98 -6.27 18.04 -7.11
C ALA A 98 -7.59 18.57 -6.56
N LEU A 99 -7.83 18.27 -5.30
CA LEU A 99 -9.07 18.56 -4.59
C LEU A 99 -8.76 19.36 -3.34
N ASP A 100 -9.62 20.30 -2.99
CA ASP A 100 -9.68 20.83 -1.64
C ASP A 100 -10.09 19.69 -0.69
N ALA A 101 -9.22 19.27 0.20
CA ALA A 101 -9.43 18.10 1.06
C ALA A 101 -10.55 18.30 2.09
N ALA A 102 -10.89 19.57 2.41
CA ALA A 102 -11.97 19.89 3.33
C ALA A 102 -13.36 19.76 2.70
N THR A 103 -13.48 20.02 1.40
CA THR A 103 -14.77 20.12 0.71
C THR A 103 -14.98 19.11 -0.41
N GLY A 104 -13.92 18.48 -0.91
CA GLY A 104 -13.95 17.62 -2.11
C GLY A 104 -14.06 18.39 -3.43
N GLN A 105 -13.98 19.72 -3.40
CA GLN A 105 -14.05 20.54 -4.62
C GLN A 105 -12.78 20.35 -5.45
N VAL A 106 -12.95 20.05 -6.75
CA VAL A 106 -11.82 19.97 -7.70
C VAL A 106 -11.21 21.35 -7.90
N ILE A 107 -9.91 21.49 -7.62
CA ILE A 107 -9.12 22.70 -7.85
C ILE A 107 -8.60 22.71 -9.28
N TRP A 108 -7.98 21.60 -9.68
CA TRP A 108 -7.55 21.38 -11.05
C TRP A 108 -7.62 19.90 -11.42
N ARG A 109 -7.71 19.66 -12.73
CA ARG A 109 -7.62 18.32 -13.36
C ARG A 109 -6.58 18.35 -14.46
N ARG A 110 -5.86 17.27 -14.59
CA ARG A 110 -4.92 17.03 -15.67
C ARG A 110 -5.06 15.62 -16.20
N ARG A 111 -4.96 15.48 -17.52
CA ARG A 111 -4.83 14.17 -18.19
C ARG A 111 -3.51 14.17 -18.94
N PHE A 112 -2.70 13.14 -18.76
CA PHE A 112 -1.47 12.99 -19.52
C PHE A 112 -1.77 12.57 -20.95
N GLU A 113 -1.02 13.13 -21.91
CA GLU A 113 -1.05 12.68 -23.28
C GLU A 113 -0.35 11.33 -23.39
N ASN A 114 -1.05 10.32 -23.86
CA ASN A 114 -0.46 9.03 -24.17
C ASN A 114 0.14 9.08 -25.58
N ARG A 115 1.46 8.89 -25.68
CA ARG A 115 2.21 8.91 -26.94
C ARG A 115 2.54 7.51 -27.47
N ILE A 116 1.95 6.47 -26.92
CA ILE A 116 2.13 5.09 -27.41
C ILE A 116 1.22 4.89 -28.60
N THR A 117 1.81 4.62 -29.76
CA THR A 117 1.08 4.36 -31.01
C THR A 117 0.65 2.90 -31.13
N ASN A 118 1.35 1.96 -30.49
CA ASN A 118 1.03 0.54 -30.44
C ASN A 118 0.55 0.19 -29.03
N GLN A 119 -0.69 0.47 -28.72
CA GLN A 119 -1.30 -0.04 -27.48
C GLN A 119 -1.46 -1.54 -27.65
N ALA A 120 -0.70 -2.33 -26.89
CA ALA A 120 -1.08 -3.70 -26.66
C ALA A 120 -2.53 -3.72 -26.16
N PRO A 121 -3.42 -4.55 -26.70
CA PRO A 121 -4.81 -4.60 -26.26
C PRO A 121 -4.88 -5.22 -24.87
N VAL A 122 -4.59 -4.40 -23.86
CA VAL A 122 -4.55 -4.83 -22.48
C VAL A 122 -5.71 -4.14 -21.79
N ASN A 123 -6.68 -4.89 -21.37
CA ASN A 123 -7.78 -4.47 -20.53
C ASN A 123 -8.30 -5.71 -19.80
N ASN A 124 -7.42 -6.36 -19.04
CA ASN A 124 -7.78 -7.49 -18.22
C ASN A 124 -7.48 -7.18 -16.76
N THR A 125 -7.90 -8.04 -15.87
CA THR A 125 -7.76 -7.86 -14.41
C THR A 125 -6.31 -7.61 -13.96
N LEU A 126 -5.36 -8.27 -14.60
CA LEU A 126 -3.95 -8.17 -14.25
C LEU A 126 -3.26 -6.97 -14.90
N CYS A 127 -3.63 -6.66 -16.15
CA CYS A 127 -3.05 -5.60 -16.95
C CYS A 127 -4.14 -4.62 -17.42
N PRO A 128 -4.51 -3.63 -16.63
CA PRO A 128 -5.63 -2.72 -16.96
C PRO A 128 -5.34 -1.83 -18.16
N GLY A 129 -4.11 -1.68 -18.57
CA GLY A 129 -3.73 -0.85 -19.71
C GLY A 129 -3.92 0.64 -19.44
N GLY A 130 -3.42 1.11 -18.31
CA GLY A 130 -3.49 2.51 -17.88
C GLY A 130 -2.51 2.79 -16.76
N GLN A 131 -2.55 3.98 -16.21
CA GLN A 131 -1.74 4.35 -15.04
C GLN A 131 -2.07 3.45 -13.85
N THR A 132 -1.07 2.80 -13.29
CA THR A 132 -1.20 1.93 -12.12
C THR A 132 -0.28 2.37 -10.96
N ALA A 133 0.67 3.27 -11.23
CA ALA A 133 1.55 3.83 -10.23
C ALA A 133 0.86 4.95 -9.46
N VAL A 134 0.59 4.75 -8.17
CA VAL A 134 0.22 5.87 -7.31
C VAL A 134 1.40 6.85 -7.28
N PRO A 135 1.16 8.17 -7.48
CA PRO A 135 2.20 9.20 -7.41
C PRO A 135 2.89 9.25 -6.04
N THR A 136 3.97 10.04 -5.96
CA THR A 136 4.52 10.48 -4.68
C THR A 136 4.70 12.00 -4.70
N MET A 137 4.54 12.64 -3.55
CA MET A 137 4.72 14.08 -3.39
C MET A 137 5.94 14.38 -2.52
N VAL A 138 6.59 15.49 -2.78
CA VAL A 138 7.74 15.97 -2.01
C VAL A 138 7.56 17.43 -1.69
N GLN A 139 7.63 17.78 -0.42
CA GLN A 139 7.69 19.18 0.00
C GLN A 139 9.10 19.73 -0.28
N ARG A 140 9.19 20.75 -1.13
CA ARG A 140 10.45 21.41 -1.51
C ARG A 140 10.79 22.59 -0.58
N ALA A 141 9.74 23.30 -0.16
CA ALA A 141 9.78 24.39 0.80
C ALA A 141 8.41 24.46 1.48
N PRO A 142 8.24 25.21 2.57
CA PRO A 142 6.95 25.39 3.22
C PRO A 142 5.88 25.81 2.19
N GLY A 143 4.81 25.01 2.09
CA GLY A 143 3.70 25.22 1.16
C GLY A 143 3.98 24.87 -0.31
N GLN A 144 5.18 24.42 -0.67
CA GLN A 144 5.56 24.08 -2.05
C GLN A 144 5.80 22.58 -2.21
N TYR A 145 4.95 21.93 -3.00
CA TYR A 145 5.01 20.48 -3.22
C TYR A 145 5.20 20.15 -4.69
N THR A 146 6.09 19.20 -4.96
CA THR A 146 6.25 18.59 -6.29
C THR A 146 5.59 17.22 -6.28
N VAL A 147 4.74 16.99 -7.25
CA VAL A 147 4.16 15.69 -7.56
C VAL A 147 5.05 14.98 -8.57
N TYR A 148 5.43 13.76 -8.27
CA TYR A 148 6.05 12.84 -9.23
C TYR A 148 5.00 11.81 -9.62
N ALA A 149 4.71 11.71 -10.92
CA ALA A 149 3.73 10.76 -11.46
C ALA A 149 4.29 10.11 -12.73
N VAL A 150 3.89 8.86 -12.98
CA VAL A 150 4.26 8.12 -14.20
C VAL A 150 3.02 7.94 -15.05
N SER A 151 3.06 8.43 -16.30
CA SER A 151 2.01 8.18 -17.28
C SER A 151 2.12 6.79 -17.90
N TRP A 152 1.05 6.33 -18.54
CA TRP A 152 1.00 5.02 -19.19
C TRP A 152 2.09 4.79 -20.25
N ASP A 153 2.56 5.85 -20.89
CA ASP A 153 3.69 5.80 -21.83
C ASP A 153 5.07 5.73 -21.16
N GLY A 154 5.10 5.58 -19.83
CA GLY A 154 6.31 5.37 -19.04
C GLY A 154 7.12 6.61 -18.71
N ARG A 155 6.55 7.82 -18.90
CA ARG A 155 7.25 9.06 -18.57
C ARG A 155 7.02 9.48 -17.14
N LEU A 156 8.10 9.96 -16.52
CA LEU A 156 8.06 10.64 -15.23
C LEU A 156 7.72 12.11 -15.44
N HIS A 157 6.66 12.55 -14.81
CA HIS A 157 6.21 13.94 -14.76
C HIS A 157 6.60 14.54 -13.41
N GLN A 158 7.03 15.81 -13.46
CA GLN A 158 7.29 16.66 -12.28
C GLN A 158 6.32 17.82 -12.32
N ILE A 159 5.38 17.88 -11.40
CA ILE A 159 4.22 18.77 -11.44
C ILE A 159 4.17 19.58 -10.15
N ASN A 160 3.84 20.87 -10.26
CA ASN A 160 3.53 21.70 -9.12
C ASN A 160 2.12 21.35 -8.60
N LEU A 161 1.99 20.98 -7.34
CA LEU A 161 0.71 20.57 -6.75
C LEU A 161 -0.30 21.73 -6.71
N ALA A 162 0.15 22.98 -6.59
CA ALA A 162 -0.74 24.13 -6.42
C ALA A 162 -1.60 24.44 -7.66
N ASP A 163 -1.07 24.16 -8.87
CA ASP A 163 -1.70 24.55 -10.14
C ASP A 163 -1.74 23.44 -11.21
N GLY A 164 -1.07 22.31 -10.98
CA GLY A 164 -1.01 21.20 -11.91
C GLY A 164 -0.03 21.39 -13.08
N GLU A 165 0.77 22.47 -13.10
CA GLU A 165 1.68 22.77 -14.18
C GLU A 165 2.99 21.98 -14.09
N ASN A 166 3.62 21.73 -15.24
CA ASN A 166 4.92 21.05 -15.27
C ASN A 166 6.03 21.95 -14.69
N ILE A 167 6.77 21.41 -13.72
CA ILE A 167 8.03 22.03 -13.23
C ILE A 167 9.16 21.77 -14.24
N ALA A 168 9.15 20.62 -14.90
CA ALA A 168 10.12 20.21 -15.91
C ALA A 168 9.45 19.37 -17.00
N PRO A 169 10.03 19.29 -18.22
CA PRO A 169 9.52 18.42 -19.26
C PRO A 169 9.49 16.95 -18.81
N PRO A 170 8.46 16.16 -19.21
CA PRO A 170 8.39 14.74 -18.86
C PRO A 170 9.54 13.93 -19.46
N GLU A 171 10.07 12.98 -18.70
CA GLU A 171 11.25 12.19 -19.05
C GLU A 171 10.95 10.69 -19.13
N LYS A 172 11.64 9.96 -20.00
CA LYS A 172 11.53 8.49 -20.03
C LYS A 172 12.06 7.90 -18.72
N PHE A 173 11.25 7.07 -18.09
CA PHE A 173 11.59 6.43 -16.82
C PHE A 173 11.42 4.91 -16.87
N VAL A 174 10.22 4.43 -17.13
CA VAL A 174 9.91 3.01 -17.28
C VAL A 174 9.48 2.73 -18.72
N PRO A 175 9.54 1.49 -19.20
CA PRO A 175 8.94 1.16 -20.48
C PRO A 175 7.44 1.43 -20.47
N GLY A 176 6.92 1.99 -21.55
CA GLY A 176 5.47 2.17 -21.73
C GLY A 176 4.73 0.83 -21.81
N ASN A 177 3.42 0.84 -21.57
CA ASN A 177 2.56 -0.34 -21.48
C ASN A 177 2.82 -1.29 -20.30
N GLY A 178 3.82 -1.02 -19.47
CA GLY A 178 4.08 -1.79 -18.27
C GLY A 178 3.00 -1.59 -17.19
N LYS A 179 3.16 -2.28 -16.07
CA LYS A 179 2.35 -2.10 -14.87
C LYS A 179 3.26 -1.66 -13.72
N PRO A 180 3.63 -0.38 -13.64
CA PRO A 180 4.40 0.12 -12.51
C PRO A 180 3.54 0.20 -11.25
N TYR A 181 4.16 -0.05 -10.10
CA TYR A 181 3.57 0.14 -8.79
C TYR A 181 3.84 1.54 -8.23
N ALA A 182 3.24 1.84 -7.06
CA ALA A 182 3.35 3.14 -6.42
C ALA A 182 4.80 3.63 -6.33
N LEU A 183 4.97 4.93 -6.54
CA LEU A 183 6.28 5.56 -6.53
C LEU A 183 6.79 5.76 -5.11
N ASN A 184 8.12 5.71 -4.97
CA ASN A 184 8.84 6.21 -3.81
C ASN A 184 9.75 7.36 -4.24
N HIS A 185 9.99 8.30 -3.34
CA HIS A 185 11.06 9.27 -3.43
C HIS A 185 11.98 9.15 -2.24
N LYS A 186 13.28 8.95 -2.47
CA LYS A 186 14.30 8.97 -1.41
C LYS A 186 15.60 9.59 -1.95
N ASP A 187 16.12 10.57 -1.25
CA ASP A 187 17.43 11.20 -1.51
C ASP A 187 17.61 11.65 -2.98
N GLY A 188 16.56 12.27 -3.56
CA GLY A 188 16.59 12.77 -4.95
C GLY A 188 16.43 11.68 -6.02
N VAL A 189 16.00 10.48 -5.64
CA VAL A 189 15.78 9.37 -6.58
C VAL A 189 14.32 8.91 -6.49
N ILE A 190 13.69 8.68 -7.64
CA ILE A 190 12.36 8.06 -7.77
C ILE A 190 12.56 6.57 -8.02
N TYR A 191 11.75 5.74 -7.34
CA TYR A 191 11.77 4.29 -7.49
C TYR A 191 10.38 3.77 -7.82
N THR A 192 10.33 2.71 -8.63
CA THR A 192 9.16 1.85 -8.84
C THR A 192 9.59 0.46 -9.28
N ALA A 193 8.63 -0.42 -9.49
CA ALA A 193 8.88 -1.74 -10.07
C ALA A 193 7.69 -2.16 -10.94
N THR A 194 7.91 -3.11 -11.85
CA THR A 194 6.87 -3.63 -12.74
C THR A 194 6.62 -5.12 -12.49
N ALA A 195 5.37 -5.53 -12.71
CA ALA A 195 4.95 -6.93 -12.61
C ALA A 195 4.07 -7.33 -13.79
N GLN A 196 3.72 -8.61 -13.86
CA GLN A 196 2.78 -9.23 -14.81
C GLN A 196 3.23 -9.28 -16.26
N GLY A 197 4.41 -8.78 -16.62
CA GLY A 197 4.81 -8.70 -18.03
C GLY A 197 3.85 -7.91 -18.92
N CYS A 198 3.06 -6.99 -18.36
CA CYS A 198 2.07 -6.21 -19.08
C CYS A 198 2.69 -5.50 -20.27
N GLY A 199 2.05 -5.58 -21.44
CA GLY A 199 2.58 -4.99 -22.67
C GLY A 199 3.89 -5.58 -23.18
N GLY A 200 4.30 -6.76 -22.70
CA GLY A 200 5.59 -7.37 -23.01
C GLY A 200 6.78 -6.76 -22.25
N VAL A 201 6.50 -5.91 -21.25
CA VAL A 201 7.54 -5.26 -20.44
C VAL A 201 8.15 -6.26 -19.48
N THR A 202 9.47 -6.37 -19.47
CA THR A 202 10.19 -7.19 -18.49
C THR A 202 9.99 -6.67 -17.08
N ASN A 203 9.64 -7.55 -16.16
CA ASN A 203 9.48 -7.20 -14.75
C ASN A 203 10.83 -6.80 -14.15
N ALA A 204 10.90 -5.63 -13.53
CA ALA A 204 12.15 -5.08 -13.02
C ALA A 204 11.92 -4.03 -11.93
N PHE A 205 12.95 -3.78 -11.12
CA PHE A 205 13.08 -2.53 -10.35
C PHE A 205 13.58 -1.43 -11.27
N TYR A 206 13.09 -0.24 -11.07
CA TYR A 206 13.50 0.98 -11.77
C TYR A 206 13.83 2.07 -10.75
N SER A 207 14.88 2.82 -11.02
CA SER A 207 15.20 4.07 -10.33
C SER A 207 15.46 5.18 -11.34
N PHE A 208 15.15 6.42 -10.94
CA PHE A 208 15.44 7.61 -11.72
C PHE A 208 16.09 8.67 -10.83
N ASP A 209 17.36 8.96 -11.07
CA ASP A 209 18.10 10.00 -10.35
C ASP A 209 17.75 11.38 -10.93
N LEU A 210 17.13 12.22 -10.11
CA LEU A 210 16.60 13.54 -10.52
C LEU A 210 17.71 14.54 -10.86
N ALA A 211 18.91 14.39 -10.28
CA ALA A 211 20.03 15.30 -10.51
C ALA A 211 20.76 14.99 -11.83
N THR A 212 21.00 13.72 -12.09
CA THR A 212 21.70 13.28 -13.31
C THR A 212 20.77 13.00 -14.48
N ARG A 213 19.45 12.90 -14.22
CA ARG A 213 18.38 12.56 -15.17
C ARG A 213 18.60 11.19 -15.83
N ARG A 214 19.10 10.23 -15.06
CA ARG A 214 19.40 8.88 -15.54
C ARG A 214 18.56 7.84 -14.83
N ALA A 215 18.02 6.91 -15.62
CA ALA A 215 17.33 5.72 -15.11
C ALA A 215 18.31 4.56 -14.92
N SER A 216 18.04 3.72 -13.94
CA SER A 216 18.68 2.42 -13.77
C SER A 216 17.64 1.33 -13.60
N THR A 217 17.99 0.11 -13.99
CA THR A 217 17.09 -1.04 -13.98
C THR A 217 17.78 -2.26 -13.40
N PHE A 218 17.10 -2.99 -12.53
CA PHE A 218 17.55 -4.30 -12.05
C PHE A 218 16.48 -5.36 -12.30
N ILE A 219 16.84 -6.46 -12.98
CA ILE A 219 15.94 -7.56 -13.34
C ILE A 219 16.23 -8.76 -12.44
N PRO A 220 15.31 -9.16 -11.54
CA PRO A 220 15.47 -10.34 -10.69
C PRO A 220 15.04 -11.61 -11.43
N ALA A 221 15.59 -11.86 -12.60
CA ALA A 221 15.43 -13.03 -13.44
C ALA A 221 14.04 -13.71 -13.40
N GLY A 222 13.09 -13.17 -14.17
CA GLY A 222 11.90 -13.88 -14.64
C GLY A 222 10.63 -13.70 -13.80
N GLY A 223 10.71 -13.36 -12.53
CA GLY A 223 9.52 -13.20 -11.67
C GLY A 223 8.92 -11.79 -11.70
N GLY A 224 7.64 -11.70 -11.39
CA GLY A 224 6.97 -10.42 -11.12
C GLY A 224 7.47 -9.79 -9.82
N LEU A 225 7.59 -8.46 -9.79
CA LEU A 225 7.89 -7.71 -8.58
C LEU A 225 6.59 -7.13 -8.03
N TRP A 226 6.13 -7.70 -6.92
CA TRP A 226 4.83 -7.43 -6.38
C TRP A 226 4.89 -6.51 -5.17
N GLY A 227 3.92 -5.64 -5.06
CA GLY A 227 3.75 -4.75 -3.93
C GLY A 227 2.99 -3.49 -4.35
N ARG A 228 1.66 -3.51 -4.23
CA ARG A 228 0.83 -2.38 -4.67
C ARG A 228 1.14 -1.06 -3.96
N ARG A 229 1.58 -1.08 -2.72
CA ARG A 229 2.11 0.12 -2.04
C ARG A 229 3.44 0.60 -2.63
N GLY A 230 3.98 -0.07 -3.67
CA GLY A 230 5.33 0.16 -4.14
C GLY A 230 6.37 -0.51 -3.24
N ALA A 231 7.64 -0.22 -3.47
CA ALA A 231 8.71 -0.83 -2.70
C ALA A 231 8.78 -0.28 -1.26
N ALA A 232 9.19 -1.11 -0.31
CA ALA A 232 9.65 -0.62 0.99
C ALA A 232 11.11 -0.19 0.87
N ILE A 233 11.45 0.99 1.37
CA ILE A 233 12.84 1.50 1.37
C ILE A 233 13.24 1.80 2.80
N ASP A 234 14.32 1.18 3.25
CA ASP A 234 14.83 1.39 4.61
C ASP A 234 15.69 2.67 4.74
N ALA A 235 16.13 2.93 5.97
CA ALA A 235 16.99 4.08 6.26
C ALA A 235 18.31 4.04 5.48
N ASP A 236 18.85 2.84 5.25
CA ASP A 236 20.13 2.61 4.55
C ASP A 236 19.99 2.68 3.03
N GLY A 237 18.76 2.92 2.51
CA GLY A 237 18.46 3.04 1.07
C GLY A 237 18.38 1.70 0.34
N ARG A 238 18.18 0.58 1.05
CA ARG A 238 17.84 -0.69 0.43
C ARG A 238 16.34 -0.70 0.08
N VAL A 239 16.03 -1.19 -1.11
CA VAL A 239 14.70 -1.19 -1.72
C VAL A 239 14.21 -2.63 -1.81
N TYR A 240 13.10 -2.97 -1.15
CA TYR A 240 12.59 -4.33 -1.03
C TYR A 240 11.23 -4.50 -1.69
N LEU A 241 11.06 -5.63 -2.39
CA LEU A 241 9.76 -6.10 -2.90
C LEU A 241 9.65 -7.62 -2.82
N GLY A 242 8.42 -8.09 -2.78
CA GLY A 242 8.08 -9.49 -2.99
C GLY A 242 8.27 -9.91 -4.45
N THR A 243 8.50 -11.18 -4.69
CA THR A 243 8.64 -11.77 -6.02
C THR A 243 7.69 -12.94 -6.19
N GLY A 244 7.12 -13.09 -7.39
CA GLY A 244 6.24 -14.21 -7.72
C GLY A 244 6.44 -14.66 -9.17
N ASP A 245 5.60 -15.56 -9.66
CA ASP A 245 5.55 -16.02 -11.05
C ASP A 245 6.86 -16.64 -11.56
N ALA A 246 7.74 -17.11 -10.69
CA ALA A 246 8.98 -17.77 -11.06
C ALA A 246 9.44 -18.74 -9.98
N MET A 247 10.24 -19.73 -10.40
CA MET A 247 10.92 -20.63 -9.47
C MET A 247 12.00 -19.89 -8.67
N PHE A 248 12.29 -20.40 -7.49
CA PHE A 248 13.45 -19.96 -6.73
C PHE A 248 14.63 -20.92 -7.00
N ASP A 249 15.66 -20.40 -7.64
CA ASP A 249 16.93 -21.06 -7.90
C ASP A 249 18.05 -20.00 -7.97
N PRO A 250 18.70 -19.71 -6.84
CA PRO A 250 19.73 -18.66 -6.80
C PRO A 250 20.98 -19.01 -7.63
N THR A 251 21.22 -20.29 -7.95
CA THR A 251 22.36 -20.70 -8.80
C THR A 251 22.22 -20.20 -10.23
N THR A 252 20.97 -20.06 -10.69
CA THR A 252 20.62 -19.48 -12.00
C THR A 252 20.10 -18.05 -11.88
N ARG A 253 20.22 -17.42 -10.70
CA ARG A 253 19.72 -16.09 -10.37
C ARG A 253 18.20 -15.93 -10.50
N ARG A 254 17.44 -17.01 -10.42
CA ARG A 254 15.98 -16.97 -10.34
C ARG A 254 15.57 -16.75 -8.90
N LEU A 255 15.01 -15.60 -8.59
CA LEU A 255 14.67 -15.18 -7.22
C LEU A 255 13.14 -15.07 -7.05
N GLY A 256 12.37 -15.99 -7.64
CA GLY A 256 10.91 -16.01 -7.52
C GLY A 256 10.43 -16.53 -6.15
N ASN A 257 9.22 -16.13 -5.77
CA ASN A 257 8.58 -16.53 -4.51
C ASN A 257 9.44 -16.30 -3.26
N GLY A 258 9.92 -15.07 -3.17
CA GLY A 258 10.76 -14.58 -2.08
C GLY A 258 10.69 -13.07 -1.95
N ILE A 259 11.71 -12.50 -1.35
CA ILE A 259 11.89 -11.05 -1.24
C ILE A 259 13.26 -10.69 -1.80
N VAL A 260 13.29 -9.67 -2.64
CA VAL A 260 14.54 -9.14 -3.22
C VAL A 260 14.79 -7.75 -2.70
N GLY A 261 16.00 -7.52 -2.20
CA GLY A 261 16.52 -6.24 -1.79
C GLY A 261 17.56 -5.73 -2.81
N VAL A 262 17.37 -4.52 -3.32
CA VAL A 262 18.33 -3.85 -4.20
C VAL A 262 18.80 -2.54 -3.59
N LYS A 263 19.96 -2.06 -4.04
CA LYS A 263 20.52 -0.77 -3.59
C LYS A 263 21.25 -0.08 -4.75
N LEU A 264 21.30 1.23 -4.73
CA LEU A 264 22.14 1.98 -5.64
C LEU A 264 23.62 1.87 -5.25
N ASP A 265 24.46 1.59 -6.24
CA ASP A 265 25.92 1.74 -6.08
C ASP A 265 26.37 3.21 -6.20
N ALA A 266 27.68 3.45 -6.10
CA ALA A 266 28.25 4.79 -6.22
C ALA A 266 27.99 5.45 -7.59
N SER A 267 27.75 4.65 -8.64
CA SER A 267 27.41 5.10 -10.00
C SER A 267 25.91 5.31 -10.20
N LYS A 268 25.11 5.20 -9.15
CA LYS A 268 23.64 5.26 -9.19
C LYS A 268 23.00 4.14 -10.02
N GLN A 269 23.66 2.98 -10.10
CA GLN A 269 23.09 1.78 -10.71
C GLN A 269 22.50 0.86 -9.65
N LEU A 270 21.30 0.31 -9.91
CA LEU A 270 20.66 -0.68 -9.03
C LEU A 270 21.45 -1.99 -9.06
N GLN A 271 21.80 -2.47 -7.89
CA GLN A 271 22.50 -3.75 -7.70
C GLN A 271 21.72 -4.61 -6.70
N LEU A 272 21.84 -5.93 -6.83
CA LEU A 272 21.35 -6.84 -5.81
C LEU A 272 22.09 -6.59 -4.50
N ALA A 273 21.35 -6.29 -3.46
CA ALA A 273 21.91 -6.10 -2.12
C ALA A 273 21.79 -7.37 -1.27
N ASP A 274 20.61 -8.02 -1.32
CA ASP A 274 20.32 -9.23 -0.58
C ASP A 274 19.01 -9.87 -1.09
N TYR A 275 18.71 -11.10 -0.69
CA TYR A 275 17.45 -11.76 -1.05
C TYR A 275 17.06 -12.83 -0.03
N PHE A 276 15.78 -13.18 -0.04
CA PHE A 276 15.21 -14.28 0.73
C PHE A 276 14.31 -15.09 -0.19
N GLY A 277 14.47 -16.41 -0.20
CA GLY A 277 13.55 -17.35 -0.84
C GLY A 277 12.71 -18.05 0.22
N ALA A 278 11.39 -18.07 0.07
CA ALA A 278 10.55 -18.82 0.99
C ALA A 278 11.01 -20.30 1.07
N PRO A 279 11.00 -20.94 2.25
CA PRO A 279 11.42 -22.33 2.39
C PRO A 279 10.71 -23.30 1.42
N ASN A 280 9.46 -22.98 1.07
CA ASN A 280 8.62 -23.71 0.13
C ASN A 280 8.40 -22.97 -1.21
N ALA A 281 9.31 -22.09 -1.63
CA ALA A 281 9.16 -21.20 -2.78
C ALA A 281 8.67 -21.89 -4.06
N ASN A 282 9.22 -23.06 -4.38
CA ASN A 282 8.84 -23.79 -5.59
C ASN A 282 7.45 -24.44 -5.50
N TRP A 283 6.99 -24.73 -4.28
CA TRP A 283 5.61 -25.15 -4.04
C TRP A 283 4.65 -23.97 -4.16
N LEU A 284 5.02 -22.79 -3.62
CA LEU A 284 4.26 -21.55 -3.81
C LEU A 284 4.11 -21.22 -5.30
N PHE A 285 5.18 -21.34 -6.08
CA PHE A 285 5.16 -21.09 -7.52
C PHE A 285 4.14 -21.99 -8.24
N ARG A 286 4.15 -23.30 -7.94
CA ARG A 286 3.23 -24.25 -8.57
C ARG A 286 1.76 -23.98 -8.26
N ARG A 287 1.48 -23.30 -7.15
CA ARG A 287 0.13 -22.99 -6.69
C ARG A 287 -0.28 -21.52 -6.88
N ASP A 288 0.57 -20.75 -7.55
CA ASP A 288 0.35 -19.31 -7.70
C ASP A 288 0.14 -18.56 -6.35
N LEU A 289 0.79 -19.07 -5.29
CA LEU A 289 0.74 -18.50 -3.95
C LEU A 289 1.86 -17.50 -3.72
N ASP A 290 2.05 -16.59 -4.65
CA ASP A 290 3.14 -15.63 -4.73
C ASP A 290 3.38 -14.81 -3.47
N VAL A 291 4.60 -14.30 -3.34
CA VAL A 291 4.94 -13.23 -2.42
C VAL A 291 4.50 -11.91 -3.07
N ASN A 292 3.23 -11.59 -2.92
CA ASN A 292 2.52 -10.55 -3.69
C ASN A 292 2.33 -9.23 -2.93
N THR A 293 2.86 -9.11 -1.72
CA THR A 293 2.70 -7.91 -0.90
C THR A 293 4.03 -7.20 -0.70
N THR A 294 3.96 -5.89 -0.51
CA THR A 294 5.12 -5.10 -0.08
C THR A 294 5.54 -5.55 1.32
N PRO A 295 6.80 -5.94 1.55
CA PRO A 295 7.29 -6.21 2.89
C PRO A 295 7.36 -4.93 3.72
N VAL A 296 7.38 -5.04 5.05
CA VAL A 296 7.49 -3.90 5.96
C VAL A 296 8.84 -3.90 6.66
N ALA A 297 9.57 -2.80 6.55
CA ALA A 297 10.86 -2.63 7.22
C ALA A 297 10.68 -1.99 8.60
N ILE A 298 11.26 -2.59 9.64
CA ILE A 298 11.11 -2.16 11.04
C ILE A 298 12.48 -2.09 11.71
N ASP A 299 12.75 -0.96 12.36
CA ASP A 299 13.86 -0.81 13.30
C ASP A 299 13.28 -0.82 14.73
N TYR A 300 13.65 -1.83 15.51
CA TYR A 300 13.08 -2.02 16.84
C TYR A 300 14.11 -2.58 17.82
N ARG A 301 14.29 -1.91 18.96
CA ARG A 301 15.22 -2.31 20.04
C ARG A 301 16.65 -2.61 19.53
N GLY A 302 17.15 -1.75 18.63
CA GLY A 302 18.50 -1.87 18.07
C GLY A 302 18.67 -2.99 17.04
N ARG A 303 17.59 -3.66 16.62
CA ARG A 303 17.58 -4.67 15.56
C ARG A 303 16.81 -4.18 14.34
N LYS A 304 17.19 -4.68 13.19
CA LYS A 304 16.55 -4.38 11.91
C LYS A 304 15.78 -5.60 11.45
N PHE A 305 14.47 -5.44 11.25
CA PHE A 305 13.59 -6.52 10.81
C PHE A 305 12.96 -6.20 9.45
N LEU A 306 12.68 -7.25 8.69
CA LEU A 306 11.81 -7.21 7.53
C LEU A 306 10.71 -8.25 7.72
N ILE A 307 9.45 -7.85 7.52
CA ILE A 307 8.33 -8.77 7.60
C ILE A 307 7.74 -8.92 6.21
N GLY A 308 7.70 -10.14 5.73
CA GLY A 308 7.10 -10.53 4.46
C GLY A 308 6.01 -11.57 4.62
N THR A 309 5.27 -11.78 3.55
CA THR A 309 4.18 -12.74 3.47
C THR A 309 3.94 -13.18 2.03
N SER A 310 3.09 -14.18 1.86
CA SER A 310 2.60 -14.63 0.56
C SER A 310 1.10 -14.88 0.60
N LYS A 311 0.50 -15.19 -0.54
CA LYS A 311 -0.88 -15.67 -0.64
C LYS A 311 -1.13 -16.94 0.20
N GLU A 312 -0.07 -17.68 0.60
CA GLU A 312 -0.16 -18.82 1.54
C GLU A 312 -0.71 -18.41 2.93
N CYS A 313 -0.68 -17.13 3.26
CA CYS A 313 -1.21 -16.62 4.53
C CYS A 313 -0.35 -16.94 5.77
N ARG A 314 0.98 -16.82 5.63
CA ARG A 314 1.96 -16.84 6.72
C ARG A 314 2.78 -15.56 6.72
N LEU A 315 3.26 -15.16 7.88
CA LEU A 315 4.26 -14.10 8.00
C LEU A 315 5.64 -14.71 8.21
N TRP A 316 6.63 -14.08 7.60
CA TRP A 316 8.05 -14.34 7.84
C TRP A 316 8.67 -13.13 8.52
N LEU A 317 9.24 -13.35 9.70
CA LEU A 317 10.09 -12.38 10.37
C LEU A 317 11.54 -12.66 9.96
N LEU A 318 12.17 -11.68 9.33
CA LEU A 318 13.52 -11.79 8.79
C LEU A 318 14.46 -10.81 9.47
N ASP A 319 15.73 -11.19 9.60
CA ASP A 319 16.82 -10.26 9.91
C ASP A 319 17.13 -9.45 8.65
N ARG A 320 16.98 -8.12 8.70
CA ARG A 320 17.16 -7.26 7.53
C ARG A 320 18.63 -7.06 7.16
N ASP A 321 19.57 -7.32 8.07
CA ASP A 321 20.99 -7.25 7.79
C ASP A 321 21.54 -8.54 7.15
N ASN A 322 20.75 -9.65 7.19
CA ASN A 322 21.10 -10.94 6.59
C ASN A 322 19.82 -11.71 6.24
N LEU A 323 19.22 -11.36 5.09
CA LEU A 323 17.93 -11.91 4.67
C LEU A 323 17.99 -13.42 4.49
N GLY A 324 17.25 -14.12 5.36
CA GLY A 324 17.17 -15.57 5.30
C GLY A 324 18.41 -16.33 5.80
N GLY A 325 19.35 -15.67 6.48
CA GLY A 325 20.55 -16.29 7.00
C GLY A 325 21.53 -16.71 5.90
N GLU A 326 22.43 -17.63 6.20
CA GLU A 326 23.48 -18.09 5.26
C GLU A 326 22.91 -18.79 4.01
N ASP A 327 21.77 -19.45 4.15
CA ASP A 327 21.11 -20.17 3.06
C ASP A 327 20.09 -19.32 2.31
N HIS A 328 19.88 -18.08 2.71
CA HIS A 328 18.85 -17.17 2.24
C HIS A 328 17.41 -17.72 2.33
N ARG A 329 17.15 -18.66 3.24
CA ARG A 329 15.86 -19.35 3.40
C ARG A 329 15.40 -19.46 4.86
N THR A 330 16.29 -19.19 5.81
CA THR A 330 16.02 -19.29 7.24
C THR A 330 15.38 -18.02 7.77
N THR A 331 14.22 -18.13 8.41
CA THR A 331 13.51 -17.02 9.07
C THR A 331 13.87 -16.96 10.55
N LEU A 332 13.79 -15.77 11.17
CA LEU A 332 13.80 -15.66 12.64
C LEU A 332 12.54 -16.29 13.24
N HIS A 333 11.40 -16.11 12.56
CA HIS A 333 10.12 -16.71 12.93
C HIS A 333 9.21 -16.83 11.72
N THR A 334 8.45 -17.94 11.63
CA THR A 334 7.35 -18.11 10.69
C THR A 334 6.07 -18.37 11.47
N THR A 335 5.02 -17.59 11.23
CA THR A 335 3.74 -17.79 11.90
C THR A 335 3.05 -19.09 11.44
N PRO A 336 2.12 -19.66 12.24
CA PRO A 336 1.13 -20.58 11.72
C PRO A 336 0.33 -19.96 10.58
N LEU A 337 -0.42 -20.75 9.82
CA LEU A 337 -1.42 -20.25 8.86
C LEU A 337 -2.40 -19.32 9.57
N ILE A 338 -2.60 -18.13 9.02
CA ILE A 338 -3.57 -17.15 9.51
C ILE A 338 -4.92 -17.41 8.86
N CYS A 339 -4.93 -17.74 7.57
CA CYS A 339 -6.14 -18.00 6.79
C CYS A 339 -5.95 -19.16 5.80
N ALA A 340 -7.02 -19.55 5.11
CA ALA A 340 -7.02 -20.44 3.95
C ALA A 340 -6.36 -21.80 4.18
N ASP A 341 -6.96 -22.65 5.03
CA ASP A 341 -6.43 -24.00 5.32
C ASP A 341 -6.25 -24.87 4.08
N SER A 342 -7.06 -24.67 3.02
CA SER A 342 -6.96 -25.39 1.75
C SER A 342 -5.68 -25.05 1.01
N GLN A 343 -5.14 -23.86 1.21
CA GLN A 343 -3.99 -23.33 0.47
C GLN A 343 -4.18 -23.41 -1.06
N ALA A 344 -5.43 -23.25 -1.50
CA ALA A 344 -5.80 -23.18 -2.89
C ALA A 344 -5.74 -21.72 -3.40
N PHE A 345 -5.44 -21.59 -4.69
CA PHE A 345 -5.56 -20.31 -5.37
C PHE A 345 -7.02 -20.07 -5.79
N ASP A 346 -7.80 -19.48 -4.91
CA ASP A 346 -9.23 -19.18 -5.12
C ASP A 346 -9.65 -17.77 -4.69
N GLY A 347 -8.72 -16.84 -4.64
CA GLY A 347 -8.95 -15.47 -4.18
C GLY A 347 -8.89 -15.31 -2.67
N VAL A 348 -8.32 -16.29 -1.97
CA VAL A 348 -8.04 -16.22 -0.51
C VAL A 348 -6.56 -15.97 -0.24
N GLY A 349 -6.19 -15.63 0.98
CA GLY A 349 -4.81 -15.39 1.38
C GLY A 349 -4.54 -13.95 1.82
N ILE A 350 -3.26 -13.56 1.89
CA ILE A 350 -2.89 -12.18 2.16
C ILE A 350 -2.63 -11.47 0.84
N TRP A 351 -3.46 -10.48 0.53
CA TRP A 351 -3.41 -9.67 -0.69
C TRP A 351 -3.20 -8.19 -0.40
N GLY A 352 -3.74 -7.71 0.73
CA GLY A 352 -3.57 -6.36 1.22
C GLY A 352 -2.21 -6.11 1.84
N ALA A 353 -1.84 -4.82 1.96
CA ALA A 353 -0.56 -4.44 2.50
C ALA A 353 -0.52 -4.58 4.03
N LEU A 354 0.60 -5.09 4.53
CA LEU A 354 0.90 -5.13 5.97
C LEU A 354 1.06 -3.71 6.51
N SER A 355 0.77 -3.53 7.81
CA SER A 355 1.05 -2.27 8.51
C SER A 355 1.71 -2.52 9.86
N THR A 356 2.47 -1.55 10.33
CA THR A 356 3.20 -1.66 11.59
C THR A 356 3.20 -0.34 12.32
N TRP A 357 3.14 -0.38 13.65
CA TRP A 357 3.17 0.81 14.50
C TRP A 357 3.73 0.47 15.88
N GLN A 358 4.13 1.48 16.61
CA GLN A 358 4.55 1.35 18.00
C GLN A 358 3.54 2.03 18.92
N ASP A 359 3.06 1.32 19.91
CA ASP A 359 2.15 1.87 20.92
C ASP A 359 2.88 2.74 21.96
N GLN A 360 2.11 3.39 22.82
CA GLN A 360 2.67 4.26 23.86
C GLN A 360 3.52 3.53 24.90
N ALA A 361 3.33 2.21 25.07
CA ALA A 361 4.15 1.36 25.92
C ALA A 361 5.45 0.91 25.24
N GLY A 362 5.66 1.29 23.97
CA GLY A 362 6.82 0.91 23.18
C GLY A 362 6.74 -0.48 22.58
N THR A 363 5.56 -1.12 22.56
CA THR A 363 5.36 -2.41 21.90
C THR A 363 5.24 -2.20 20.39
N GLN A 364 5.99 -2.99 19.61
CA GLN A 364 5.88 -2.98 18.15
C GLN A 364 4.78 -3.95 17.69
N TRP A 365 3.86 -3.45 16.90
CA TRP A 365 2.72 -4.19 16.38
C TRP A 365 2.81 -4.37 14.87
N VAL A 366 2.20 -5.46 14.38
CA VAL A 366 2.02 -5.75 12.95
C VAL A 366 0.56 -6.12 12.71
N LEU A 367 -0.11 -5.41 11.80
CA LEU A 367 -1.48 -5.64 11.42
C LEU A 367 -1.54 -6.21 10.01
N VAL A 368 -2.31 -7.26 9.84
CA VAL A 368 -2.33 -8.12 8.66
C VAL A 368 -3.76 -8.27 8.15
N PRO A 369 -4.16 -7.59 7.07
CA PRO A 369 -5.43 -7.88 6.42
C PRO A 369 -5.32 -9.19 5.64
N PHE A 370 -6.36 -10.01 5.68
CA PHE A 370 -6.42 -11.27 4.93
C PHE A 370 -7.80 -11.51 4.33
N TRP A 371 -7.85 -12.31 3.29
CA TRP A 371 -9.05 -12.72 2.55
C TRP A 371 -9.39 -14.19 2.81
N GLY A 372 -10.68 -14.50 2.82
CA GLY A 372 -11.21 -15.83 3.04
C GLY A 372 -11.25 -16.24 4.51
N PRO A 373 -11.57 -17.52 4.79
CA PRO A 373 -11.79 -17.99 6.14
C PRO A 373 -10.49 -17.99 6.95
N VAL A 374 -10.60 -17.55 8.21
CA VAL A 374 -9.49 -17.71 9.15
C VAL A 374 -9.16 -19.18 9.33
N SER A 375 -7.86 -19.52 9.39
CA SER A 375 -7.40 -20.89 9.58
C SER A 375 -7.90 -21.50 10.89
N THR A 376 -8.26 -22.78 10.86
CA THR A 376 -8.60 -23.54 12.07
C THR A 376 -7.42 -23.66 13.04
N LYS A 377 -6.19 -23.50 12.53
CA LYS A 377 -4.95 -23.53 13.30
C LYS A 377 -4.58 -22.19 13.92
N PHE A 378 -5.18 -21.08 13.45
CA PHE A 378 -4.92 -19.76 13.99
C PHE A 378 -5.72 -19.53 15.27
N LYS A 379 -5.04 -19.01 16.29
CA LYS A 379 -5.61 -18.59 17.56
C LYS A 379 -5.02 -17.26 17.98
N ALA A 380 -5.87 -16.35 18.44
CA ALA A 380 -5.47 -15.11 19.08
C ALA A 380 -6.08 -15.02 20.48
N PRO A 381 -5.41 -14.38 21.46
CA PRO A 381 -5.97 -14.17 22.80
C PRO A 381 -7.31 -13.44 22.81
N VAL A 382 -7.52 -12.52 21.86
CA VAL A 382 -8.78 -11.80 21.66
C VAL A 382 -9.30 -12.09 20.27
N GLU A 383 -10.48 -12.69 20.16
CA GLU A 383 -11.16 -12.97 18.89
C GLU A 383 -12.54 -12.33 18.91
N HIS A 384 -12.75 -11.30 18.06
CA HIS A 384 -14.07 -10.66 17.93
C HIS A 384 -15.02 -11.45 17.04
N SER A 385 -14.48 -12.28 16.16
CA SER A 385 -15.23 -13.29 15.40
C SER A 385 -14.29 -14.37 14.87
N ARG A 386 -14.86 -15.35 14.16
CA ARG A 386 -14.12 -16.28 13.29
C ARG A 386 -14.42 -15.91 11.83
N PRO A 387 -13.62 -15.01 11.19
CA PRO A 387 -13.87 -14.53 9.85
C PRO A 387 -14.03 -15.63 8.82
N ARG A 388 -14.96 -15.42 7.87
CA ARG A 388 -15.20 -16.27 6.70
C ARG A 388 -14.84 -15.60 5.39
N GLY A 389 -15.12 -14.30 5.27
CA GLY A 389 -14.78 -13.49 4.10
C GLY A 389 -13.41 -12.82 4.19
N GLY A 390 -12.87 -12.69 5.40
CA GLY A 390 -11.60 -12.05 5.68
C GLY A 390 -11.62 -11.25 6.97
N GLY A 391 -10.51 -10.65 7.31
CA GLY A 391 -10.38 -9.87 8.54
C GLY A 391 -8.99 -9.26 8.69
N VAL A 392 -8.76 -8.67 9.86
CA VAL A 392 -7.45 -8.18 10.28
C VAL A 392 -6.97 -8.98 11.47
N ALA A 393 -5.78 -9.53 11.38
CA ALA A 393 -5.07 -10.16 12.49
C ALA A 393 -3.94 -9.25 12.97
N ALA A 394 -3.75 -9.12 14.28
CA ALA A 394 -2.67 -8.34 14.86
C ALA A 394 -1.68 -9.21 15.62
N PHE A 395 -0.42 -8.82 15.50
CA PHE A 395 0.70 -9.49 16.14
C PHE A 395 1.55 -8.47 16.90
N LYS A 396 2.18 -8.94 17.98
CA LYS A 396 3.26 -8.22 18.64
C LYS A 396 4.60 -8.75 18.17
N LEU A 397 5.52 -7.85 17.86
CA LEU A 397 6.92 -8.21 17.65
C LEU A 397 7.63 -8.18 18.99
N GLU A 398 8.03 -9.33 19.49
CA GLU A 398 8.61 -9.46 20.83
C GLU A 398 9.70 -10.54 20.91
N GLU A 399 10.50 -10.46 21.93
CA GLU A 399 11.51 -11.47 22.24
C GLU A 399 10.99 -12.38 23.35
N VAL A 400 10.84 -13.66 23.06
CA VAL A 400 10.38 -14.68 24.00
C VAL A 400 11.43 -15.79 24.10
N GLY A 401 11.95 -16.02 25.30
CA GLY A 401 12.98 -17.04 25.51
C GLY A 401 14.26 -16.81 24.68
N GLY A 402 14.64 -15.55 24.45
CA GLY A 402 15.82 -15.17 23.66
C GLY A 402 15.62 -15.29 22.13
N LYS A 403 14.38 -15.48 21.67
CA LYS A 403 14.05 -15.56 20.24
C LYS A 403 13.03 -14.51 19.85
N TRP A 404 13.28 -13.80 18.77
CA TRP A 404 12.35 -12.85 18.19
C TRP A 404 11.21 -13.58 17.48
N GLN A 405 9.97 -13.14 17.72
CA GLN A 405 8.78 -13.74 17.14
C GLN A 405 7.64 -12.74 16.94
N LEU A 406 6.69 -13.13 16.12
CA LEU A 406 5.40 -12.48 15.93
C LEU A 406 4.36 -13.26 16.73
N THR A 407 3.90 -12.71 17.85
CA THR A 407 2.91 -13.33 18.73
C THR A 407 1.51 -12.82 18.41
N PRO A 408 0.53 -13.68 18.08
CA PRO A 408 -0.85 -13.27 17.84
C PRO A 408 -1.41 -12.51 19.04
N ALA A 409 -2.13 -11.43 18.79
CA ALA A 409 -2.73 -10.59 19.83
C ALA A 409 -4.26 -10.52 19.73
N TRP A 410 -4.77 -10.15 18.54
CA TRP A 410 -6.20 -10.10 18.32
C TRP A 410 -6.59 -10.40 16.87
N LEU A 411 -7.86 -10.76 16.70
CA LEU A 411 -8.52 -11.01 15.43
C LEU A 411 -9.79 -10.16 15.36
N SER A 412 -9.98 -9.43 14.27
CA SER A 412 -11.11 -8.52 14.06
C SER A 412 -12.45 -9.27 13.84
N ARG A 413 -13.48 -8.50 13.60
CA ARG A 413 -14.74 -8.99 13.01
C ARG A 413 -14.51 -9.58 11.61
N ASP A 414 -15.53 -10.30 11.09
CA ASP A 414 -15.59 -10.71 9.69
C ASP A 414 -15.72 -9.50 8.76
N MET A 415 -14.92 -9.49 7.69
CA MET A 415 -14.89 -8.46 6.66
C MET A 415 -14.87 -9.15 5.29
N ASP A 416 -15.57 -8.59 4.31
CA ASP A 416 -15.60 -9.13 2.96
C ASP A 416 -14.37 -8.63 2.19
N LEU A 417 -13.31 -9.45 2.14
CA LEU A 417 -11.99 -9.13 1.59
C LEU A 417 -11.35 -7.90 2.27
N ALA A 418 -10.86 -8.09 3.49
CA ALA A 418 -10.11 -7.05 4.19
C ALA A 418 -8.86 -6.70 3.39
N ASP A 419 -8.71 -5.44 3.06
CA ASP A 419 -7.55 -4.95 2.33
C ASP A 419 -6.66 -4.12 3.27
N GLU A 420 -6.23 -2.97 2.83
CA GLU A 420 -5.23 -2.15 3.48
C GLU A 420 -5.61 -1.70 4.90
N VAL A 421 -4.61 -1.63 5.79
CA VAL A 421 -4.75 -1.04 7.12
C VAL A 421 -3.86 0.20 7.22
N VAL A 422 -4.42 1.28 7.78
CA VAL A 422 -3.69 2.50 8.14
C VAL A 422 -3.91 2.80 9.62
N ILE A 423 -2.83 3.02 10.37
CA ILE A 423 -2.90 3.28 11.80
C ILE A 423 -2.66 4.77 12.07
N ALA A 424 -3.54 5.39 12.87
CA ALA A 424 -3.49 6.79 13.23
C ALA A 424 -3.88 6.95 14.70
N ASN A 425 -2.97 7.41 15.54
CA ASN A 425 -3.18 7.69 16.98
C ASN A 425 -3.97 6.61 17.74
N GLY A 426 -3.55 5.35 17.59
CA GLY A 426 -4.17 4.20 18.28
C GLY A 426 -5.46 3.68 17.65
N VAL A 427 -5.87 4.23 16.51
CA VAL A 427 -6.99 3.75 15.69
C VAL A 427 -6.45 3.05 14.45
N ALA A 428 -6.89 1.83 14.19
CA ALA A 428 -6.60 1.09 12.97
C ALA A 428 -7.79 1.22 12.00
N PHE A 429 -7.60 1.89 10.88
CA PHE A 429 -8.56 1.98 9.80
C PHE A 429 -8.30 0.87 8.80
N ALA A 430 -9.36 0.16 8.40
CA ALA A 430 -9.30 -0.87 7.37
C ALA A 430 -10.60 -0.88 6.58
N TYR A 431 -10.57 -1.38 5.34
CA TYR A 431 -11.79 -1.54 4.57
C TYR A 431 -12.00 -2.97 4.10
N ALA A 432 -13.27 -3.35 3.99
CA ALA A 432 -13.71 -4.50 3.22
C ALA A 432 -13.87 -4.04 1.77
N ALA A 433 -13.19 -4.70 0.83
CA ALA A 433 -13.16 -4.26 -0.58
C ALA A 433 -14.51 -4.45 -1.28
N GLY A 434 -15.24 -5.50 -0.91
CA GLY A 434 -16.53 -5.83 -1.51
C GLY A 434 -16.44 -6.37 -2.94
N GLU A 435 -15.23 -6.48 -3.51
CA GLU A 435 -15.06 -7.05 -4.85
C GLU A 435 -15.29 -8.57 -4.86
N ASP A 436 -15.67 -9.10 -5.99
CA ASP A 436 -15.63 -10.55 -6.24
C ASP A 436 -14.21 -10.93 -6.68
N ALA A 437 -13.42 -11.46 -5.75
CA ALA A 437 -12.07 -11.94 -6.01
C ALA A 437 -12.01 -13.43 -6.34
N SER A 438 -13.15 -14.12 -6.47
CA SER A 438 -13.20 -15.56 -6.69
C SER A 438 -12.40 -15.96 -7.94
N GLN A 439 -11.57 -16.97 -7.77
CA GLN A 439 -10.82 -17.66 -8.83
C GLN A 439 -11.46 -19.03 -9.06
N VAL A 440 -11.45 -19.54 -10.28
CA VAL A 440 -12.14 -20.79 -10.61
C VAL A 440 -11.13 -21.87 -10.94
N VAL A 441 -10.30 -22.23 -9.96
CA VAL A 441 -9.38 -23.38 -10.11
C VAL A 441 -9.65 -24.38 -9.00
N PRO A 442 -10.13 -25.58 -9.31
CA PRO A 442 -10.21 -26.66 -8.32
C PRO A 442 -8.82 -26.99 -7.78
N ASP A 443 -8.69 -27.22 -6.48
CA ASP A 443 -7.42 -27.62 -5.83
C ASP A 443 -6.68 -28.72 -6.57
N ARG A 444 -7.39 -29.77 -6.93
CA ARG A 444 -6.83 -30.93 -7.66
C ARG A 444 -6.20 -30.59 -9.00
N ALA A 445 -6.58 -29.48 -9.64
CA ALA A 445 -5.99 -29.10 -10.93
C ALA A 445 -4.52 -28.70 -10.83
N TRP A 446 -4.06 -28.32 -9.64
CA TRP A 446 -2.68 -27.94 -9.37
C TRP A 446 -1.78 -29.11 -9.05
N ASP A 447 -2.34 -30.21 -8.52
CA ASP A 447 -1.61 -31.39 -8.11
C ASP A 447 -1.55 -32.47 -9.21
N GLU A 448 -2.34 -32.34 -10.29
CA GLU A 448 -2.34 -33.29 -11.41
C GLU A 448 -1.17 -33.05 -12.37
N PRO A 449 -0.54 -34.13 -12.90
CA PRO A 449 0.47 -34.02 -13.96
C PRO A 449 -0.12 -33.30 -15.20
N GLY A 450 0.49 -32.17 -15.59
CA GLY A 450 0.00 -31.35 -16.71
C GLY A 450 -1.09 -30.35 -16.34
N GLY A 451 -1.47 -30.24 -15.06
CA GLY A 451 -2.32 -29.16 -14.56
C GLY A 451 -1.66 -27.79 -14.72
N PRO A 452 -2.42 -26.69 -14.61
CA PRO A 452 -1.90 -25.34 -14.78
C PRO A 452 -0.75 -25.11 -13.78
N GLN A 453 0.38 -24.66 -14.31
CA GLN A 453 1.60 -24.44 -13.51
C GLN A 453 1.56 -23.12 -12.77
N TYR A 454 0.70 -22.21 -13.17
CA TYR A 454 0.28 -21.02 -12.41
C TYR A 454 -0.89 -20.34 -13.13
N GLY A 455 -1.62 -19.50 -12.41
CA GLY A 455 -2.97 -19.00 -12.68
C GLY A 455 -3.27 -18.32 -14.02
N GLY A 456 -2.38 -18.44 -14.99
CA GLY A 456 -2.59 -17.90 -16.33
C GLY A 456 -3.88 -18.44 -16.97
N GLY A 457 -4.90 -17.58 -17.06
CA GLY A 457 -6.14 -17.87 -17.74
C GLY A 457 -7.27 -18.48 -16.91
N LEU A 458 -7.06 -18.69 -15.61
CA LEU A 458 -8.07 -19.30 -14.74
C LEU A 458 -8.73 -18.29 -13.78
N SER A 459 -8.22 -17.04 -13.71
CA SER A 459 -8.88 -15.98 -12.97
C SER A 459 -10.17 -15.55 -13.68
N SER A 460 -11.24 -15.35 -12.93
CA SER A 460 -12.46 -14.79 -13.48
C SER A 460 -12.20 -13.39 -14.02
N GLY A 461 -12.60 -13.16 -15.27
CA GLY A 461 -12.43 -11.88 -15.92
C GLY A 461 -13.31 -10.76 -15.34
N PRO A 462 -13.07 -9.51 -15.75
CA PRO A 462 -13.85 -8.34 -15.33
C PRO A 462 -15.35 -8.52 -15.59
N ASP A 463 -15.73 -9.14 -16.69
CA ASP A 463 -17.13 -9.33 -17.10
C ASP A 463 -17.96 -10.10 -16.06
N ARG A 464 -17.33 -11.02 -15.32
CA ARG A 464 -17.97 -11.73 -14.22
C ARG A 464 -17.83 -10.98 -12.90
N ARG A 465 -16.63 -10.50 -12.58
CA ARG A 465 -16.32 -9.95 -11.26
C ARG A 465 -17.01 -8.61 -11.00
N ILE A 466 -17.09 -7.73 -12.00
CA ILE A 466 -17.74 -6.42 -11.87
C ILE A 466 -19.21 -6.55 -11.43
N PRO A 467 -20.08 -7.32 -12.11
CA PRO A 467 -21.50 -7.39 -11.73
C PRO A 467 -21.77 -8.17 -10.43
N THR A 468 -20.85 -9.00 -9.96
CA THR A 468 -21.00 -9.79 -8.72
C THR A 468 -20.33 -9.15 -7.52
N SER A 469 -19.56 -8.08 -7.72
CA SER A 469 -18.96 -7.30 -6.65
C SER A 469 -20.01 -6.54 -5.84
N ARG A 470 -19.75 -6.37 -4.54
CA ARG A 470 -20.62 -5.71 -3.57
C ARG A 470 -20.04 -4.34 -3.22
N LYS A 471 -20.73 -3.60 -2.35
CA LYS A 471 -20.23 -2.34 -1.83
C LYS A 471 -19.09 -2.55 -0.83
N ALA A 472 -18.09 -1.68 -0.90
CA ALA A 472 -17.02 -1.61 0.10
C ALA A 472 -17.56 -1.05 1.43
N MET A 473 -16.84 -1.31 2.50
CA MET A 473 -17.15 -0.77 3.83
C MET A 473 -15.87 -0.38 4.56
N LEU A 474 -15.81 0.85 5.05
CA LEU A 474 -14.71 1.33 5.88
C LEU A 474 -14.99 1.07 7.35
N TYR A 475 -13.98 0.63 8.09
CA TYR A 475 -14.02 0.36 9.53
C TYR A 475 -12.93 1.11 10.26
N ALA A 476 -13.19 1.40 11.53
CA ALA A 476 -12.19 1.86 12.49
C ALA A 476 -12.20 0.92 13.69
N PHE A 477 -11.02 0.44 14.07
CA PHE A 477 -10.81 -0.45 15.19
C PHE A 477 -9.88 0.20 16.23
N ASP A 478 -10.04 -0.19 17.47
CA ASP A 478 -9.02 0.04 18.49
C ASP A 478 -7.78 -0.79 18.13
N ALA A 479 -6.66 -0.15 17.86
CA ALA A 479 -5.47 -0.82 17.34
C ALA A 479 -4.81 -1.78 18.34
N LEU A 480 -5.08 -1.62 19.65
CA LEU A 480 -4.56 -2.48 20.71
C LEU A 480 -5.41 -3.75 20.91
N THR A 481 -6.71 -3.65 20.67
CA THR A 481 -7.66 -4.71 21.05
C THR A 481 -8.41 -5.33 19.88
N GLY A 482 -8.41 -4.68 18.70
CA GLY A 482 -9.20 -5.10 17.53
C GLY A 482 -10.70 -4.84 17.66
N ARG A 483 -11.17 -4.20 18.75
CA ARG A 483 -12.58 -3.86 18.94
C ARG A 483 -13.02 -2.83 17.91
N GLU A 484 -14.13 -3.10 17.21
CA GLU A 484 -14.73 -2.13 16.29
C GLU A 484 -15.20 -0.89 17.07
N LEU A 485 -14.83 0.26 16.58
CA LEU A 485 -15.19 1.56 17.11
C LEU A 485 -16.20 2.27 16.21
N TRP A 486 -16.14 2.03 14.89
CA TRP A 486 -16.99 2.65 13.90
C TRP A 486 -16.97 1.90 12.58
N SER A 487 -18.03 2.07 11.78
CA SER A 487 -18.09 1.65 10.38
C SER A 487 -18.86 2.67 9.53
N SER A 488 -18.55 2.70 8.21
CA SER A 488 -19.26 3.56 7.25
C SER A 488 -20.70 3.11 6.96
N GLY A 489 -21.10 1.94 7.41
CA GLY A 489 -22.42 1.39 7.09
C GLY A 489 -22.66 1.36 5.57
N ASP A 490 -23.81 1.87 5.16
CA ASP A 490 -24.28 1.85 3.76
C ASP A 490 -23.90 3.09 2.93
N GLU A 491 -23.05 3.97 3.46
CA GLU A 491 -22.68 5.23 2.78
C GLU A 491 -21.89 5.03 1.49
N ILE A 492 -21.04 3.99 1.44
CA ILE A 492 -20.26 3.63 0.25
C ILE A 492 -21.14 2.75 -0.64
N THR A 493 -21.26 3.10 -1.91
CA THR A 493 -22.24 2.50 -2.81
C THR A 493 -21.63 1.53 -3.83
N SER A 494 -20.29 1.48 -3.95
CA SER A 494 -19.58 0.62 -4.88
C SER A 494 -18.41 -0.07 -4.19
N TRP A 495 -17.77 -0.98 -4.88
CA TRP A 495 -16.63 -1.76 -4.43
C TRP A 495 -15.30 -1.06 -4.74
N ASN A 496 -14.24 -1.62 -4.20
CA ASN A 496 -12.87 -1.14 -4.33
C ASN A 496 -11.99 -2.29 -4.82
N HIS A 497 -11.05 -2.01 -5.72
CA HIS A 497 -10.03 -2.96 -6.13
C HIS A 497 -8.66 -2.33 -5.95
N PHE A 498 -8.02 -2.64 -4.83
CA PHE A 498 -6.70 -2.14 -4.52
C PHE A 498 -6.51 -0.62 -4.71
N SER A 499 -7.49 0.19 -4.39
CA SER A 499 -7.40 1.64 -4.57
C SER A 499 -6.65 2.36 -3.45
N GLY A 500 -6.31 1.67 -2.37
CA GLY A 500 -5.65 2.26 -1.21
C GLY A 500 -6.61 2.86 -0.18
N LEU A 501 -6.05 3.30 0.93
CA LEU A 501 -6.72 3.97 2.04
C LEU A 501 -5.83 5.10 2.55
N THR A 502 -6.39 6.29 2.67
CA THR A 502 -5.68 7.45 3.20
C THR A 502 -6.33 7.93 4.48
N VAL A 503 -5.51 8.20 5.50
CA VAL A 503 -5.94 8.80 6.76
C VAL A 503 -5.03 9.98 7.07
N ALA A 504 -5.60 11.16 7.16
CA ALA A 504 -4.87 12.38 7.47
C ALA A 504 -5.80 13.45 8.06
N ASN A 505 -5.32 14.18 9.02
CA ASN A 505 -5.96 15.39 9.55
C ASN A 505 -7.42 15.18 9.99
N GLY A 506 -7.68 14.07 10.69
CA GLY A 506 -9.02 13.73 11.17
C GLY A 506 -10.00 13.32 10.07
N ARG A 507 -9.50 12.90 8.92
CA ARG A 507 -10.28 12.36 7.79
C ARG A 507 -9.71 11.03 7.30
N ALA A 508 -10.61 10.13 6.88
CA ALA A 508 -10.29 8.92 6.16
C ALA A 508 -10.92 8.97 4.77
N TYR A 509 -10.16 8.60 3.74
CA TYR A 509 -10.55 8.70 2.34
C TYR A 509 -10.53 7.33 1.68
N ILE A 510 -11.58 7.02 0.92
CA ILE A 510 -11.66 5.80 0.12
C ILE A 510 -12.22 6.14 -1.27
N ALA A 511 -11.58 5.58 -2.30
CA ALA A 511 -12.05 5.67 -3.67
C ALA A 511 -12.72 4.35 -4.10
N THR A 512 -13.73 4.41 -4.97
CA THR A 512 -14.46 3.24 -5.44
C THR A 512 -14.43 3.10 -6.96
N PHE A 513 -14.74 1.91 -7.44
CA PHE A 513 -14.67 1.55 -8.86
C PHE A 513 -15.54 2.44 -9.77
N ASP A 514 -16.67 2.91 -9.27
CA ASP A 514 -17.60 3.79 -10.02
C ASP A 514 -17.12 5.26 -10.11
N GLY A 515 -15.88 5.55 -9.69
CA GLY A 515 -15.30 6.90 -9.77
C GLY A 515 -15.71 7.83 -8.64
N MET A 516 -16.27 7.30 -7.55
CA MET A 516 -16.59 8.09 -6.36
C MET A 516 -15.38 8.12 -5.41
N LEU A 517 -15.16 9.29 -4.82
CA LEU A 517 -14.26 9.50 -3.69
C LEU A 517 -15.10 9.94 -2.48
N TYR A 518 -14.86 9.30 -1.34
CA TYR A 518 -15.55 9.56 -0.08
C TYR A 518 -14.54 10.10 0.95
N SER A 519 -14.98 11.05 1.77
CA SER A 519 -14.26 11.52 2.95
C SER A 519 -15.13 11.34 4.18
N PHE A 520 -14.64 10.57 5.14
CA PHE A 520 -15.25 10.39 6.46
C PHE A 520 -14.38 11.04 7.52
N GLY A 521 -14.99 11.60 8.55
CA GLY A 521 -14.21 12.23 9.62
C GLY A 521 -15.06 12.65 10.80
N VAL A 522 -14.37 13.11 11.86
CA VAL A 522 -15.01 13.70 13.04
C VAL A 522 -15.32 15.17 12.75
N ALA A 523 -16.43 15.66 13.28
CA ALA A 523 -16.75 17.10 13.20
C ALA A 523 -15.66 17.89 13.95
N ARG A 524 -15.08 18.88 13.30
CA ARG A 524 -14.14 19.86 13.92
C ARG A 524 -14.88 20.95 14.63
#